data_0d58816d60ba72cb12ec34fdc0271635
#
_entry.id   0d58816d60ba72cb12ec34fdc0271635
#
_cell.length_a   1.000
_cell.length_b   1.000
_cell.length_c   1.000
_cell.angle_alpha   90.00
_cell.angle_beta   90.00
_cell.angle_gamma   90.00
#
_symmetry.space_group_name_H-M   'P 1'
#
loop_
_entity.id
_entity.type
_entity.pdbx_description
1 polymer ?
#
loop_
_entity_poly.entity_id
_entity_poly.type
_entity_poly.pdbx_seq_one_letter_code
_entity_poly.pdbx_strand_id
1 'polypeptide(L)'
;MTFESSSAYDIPQLQPTEFVPANLAAWNMPRHREYAAISGGALHFFLDDYRFETVWSSPERLFDRVKAVGASLTPDFSIWVDMPRAAQVWNVYRARWCGAFWQSQGIEVLPTACWSTPDTFDFCFDGIPDGGTVAISSMGIRSSKADQALFRAGIQELINRKQPQLLLAYGRLRYCDDIDLPEVREYPTFWDRRRKQVSDSWEDGAAKAVPDQGPEPATSAAQEPVELDLEA
;
A
#
# COMPACT_ATOMS: atom_id res chain seq x y z
N MET A 1 -20.62 -4.00 -10.48
CA MET A 1 -20.32 -5.33 -9.91
C MET A 1 -20.28 -5.18 -8.40
N THR A 2 -20.98 -6.02 -7.65
CA THR A 2 -21.01 -6.08 -6.19
C THR A 2 -20.35 -7.38 -5.74
N PHE A 3 -19.68 -7.34 -4.60
CA PHE A 3 -19.00 -8.49 -3.98
C PHE A 3 -19.61 -8.78 -2.61
N GLU A 4 -19.43 -9.98 -2.09
CA GLU A 4 -19.82 -10.32 -0.73
C GLU A 4 -19.14 -9.41 0.29
N SER A 5 -19.88 -9.05 1.33
CA SER A 5 -19.38 -8.19 2.41
C SER A 5 -20.03 -8.59 3.75
N SER A 6 -19.25 -8.57 4.81
CA SER A 6 -19.72 -8.62 6.20
C SER A 6 -19.60 -7.27 6.91
N SER A 7 -19.11 -6.25 6.20
CA SER A 7 -18.92 -4.89 6.73
C SER A 7 -20.22 -4.11 6.76
N ALA A 8 -20.41 -3.27 7.78
CA ALA A 8 -21.50 -2.31 7.85
C ALA A 8 -21.45 -1.24 6.73
N TYR A 9 -20.35 -1.16 6.01
CA TYR A 9 -20.11 -0.22 4.93
C TYR A 9 -20.07 -0.89 3.55
N ASP A 10 -20.53 -2.14 3.45
CA ASP A 10 -20.51 -2.97 2.21
C ASP A 10 -19.09 -3.09 1.61
N ILE A 11 -18.04 -2.96 2.43
CA ILE A 11 -16.65 -3.13 2.01
C ILE A 11 -16.44 -4.60 1.61
N PRO A 12 -16.02 -4.89 0.36
CA PRO A 12 -15.87 -6.25 -0.14
C PRO A 12 -14.94 -7.11 0.69
N GLN A 13 -15.35 -8.35 0.98
CA GLN A 13 -14.53 -9.35 1.64
C GLN A 13 -13.56 -9.99 0.64
N LEU A 14 -12.26 -9.97 0.96
CA LEU A 14 -11.24 -10.67 0.18
C LEU A 14 -11.12 -12.12 0.65
N GLN A 15 -10.66 -12.98 -0.26
CA GLN A 15 -10.28 -14.35 0.07
C GLN A 15 -8.85 -14.37 0.62
N PRO A 16 -8.53 -15.22 1.59
CA PRO A 16 -7.18 -15.37 2.09
C PRO A 16 -6.25 -15.95 1.02
N THR A 17 -4.96 -15.60 1.11
CA THR A 17 -3.91 -16.17 0.28
C THR A 17 -2.70 -16.48 1.14
N GLU A 18 -1.99 -17.56 0.80
CA GLU A 18 -0.69 -17.93 1.36
C GLU A 18 0.47 -17.50 0.45
N PHE A 19 0.16 -16.81 -0.65
CA PHE A 19 1.18 -16.36 -1.59
C PHE A 19 2.14 -15.36 -0.93
N VAL A 20 3.44 -15.62 -1.10
CA VAL A 20 4.51 -14.77 -0.60
C VAL A 20 5.35 -14.29 -1.77
N PRO A 21 5.24 -13.03 -2.18
CA PRO A 21 5.95 -12.53 -3.35
C PRO A 21 7.48 -12.52 -3.13
N ALA A 22 8.24 -12.87 -4.16
CA ALA A 22 9.70 -12.79 -4.12
C ALA A 22 10.19 -11.32 -4.04
N ASN A 23 9.42 -10.39 -4.61
CA ASN A 23 9.68 -8.94 -4.56
C ASN A 23 8.37 -8.16 -4.73
N LEU A 24 8.44 -6.86 -4.39
CA LEU A 24 7.35 -5.92 -4.61
C LEU A 24 7.72 -4.92 -5.71
N ALA A 25 6.89 -4.85 -6.74
CA ALA A 25 7.05 -3.97 -7.91
C ALA A 25 6.09 -2.79 -7.86
N ALA A 26 6.63 -1.58 -7.95
CA ALA A 26 5.81 -0.38 -8.00
C ALA A 26 4.92 -0.35 -9.26
N TRP A 27 3.62 -0.08 -9.07
CA TRP A 27 2.64 -0.01 -10.15
C TRP A 27 3.06 0.90 -11.32
N ASN A 28 3.63 2.05 -11.04
CA ASN A 28 4.02 3.06 -12.02
C ASN A 28 5.35 2.81 -12.73
N MET A 29 6.06 1.71 -12.40
CA MET A 29 7.40 1.41 -12.96
C MET A 29 7.35 0.19 -13.89
N PRO A 30 7.33 0.37 -15.25
CA PRO A 30 7.21 -0.74 -16.20
C PRO A 30 8.24 -1.84 -16.02
N ARG A 31 9.53 -1.49 -15.91
CA ARG A 31 10.63 -2.47 -15.72
C ARG A 31 10.50 -3.28 -14.43
N HIS A 32 9.98 -2.68 -13.36
CA HIS A 32 9.75 -3.42 -12.11
C HIS A 32 8.62 -4.44 -12.28
N ARG A 33 7.56 -4.07 -13.02
CA ARG A 33 6.45 -5.01 -13.32
C ARG A 33 6.92 -6.18 -14.19
N GLU A 34 7.69 -5.90 -15.24
CA GLU A 34 8.29 -6.93 -16.10
C GLU A 34 9.16 -7.90 -15.29
N TYR A 35 9.98 -7.38 -14.38
CA TYR A 35 10.78 -8.21 -13.49
C TYR A 35 9.91 -9.02 -12.53
N ALA A 36 8.90 -8.43 -11.91
CA ALA A 36 8.00 -9.14 -11.00
C ALA A 36 7.25 -10.29 -11.69
N ALA A 37 6.82 -10.09 -12.93
CA ALA A 37 6.13 -11.11 -13.72
C ALA A 37 6.95 -12.40 -13.91
N ILE A 38 8.27 -12.29 -14.03
CA ILE A 38 9.16 -13.45 -14.25
C ILE A 38 9.79 -13.98 -12.97
N SER A 39 9.77 -13.21 -11.89
CA SER A 39 10.44 -13.56 -10.62
C SER A 39 9.48 -14.00 -9.53
N GLY A 40 8.16 -14.11 -9.80
CA GLY A 40 7.16 -14.42 -8.77
C GLY A 40 6.95 -13.26 -7.80
N GLY A 41 7.03 -12.03 -8.28
CA GLY A 41 6.75 -10.82 -7.50
C GLY A 41 5.27 -10.47 -7.47
N ALA A 42 4.94 -9.39 -6.74
CA ALA A 42 3.59 -8.79 -6.74
C ALA A 42 3.66 -7.28 -6.98
N LEU A 43 2.57 -6.72 -7.50
CA LEU A 43 2.40 -5.27 -7.60
C LEU A 43 2.18 -4.64 -6.23
N HIS A 44 2.71 -3.43 -6.01
CA HIS A 44 2.38 -2.61 -4.87
C HIS A 44 1.98 -1.20 -5.27
N PHE A 45 1.22 -0.54 -4.39
CA PHE A 45 0.68 0.81 -4.58
C PHE A 45 1.09 1.77 -3.45
N PHE A 46 2.19 1.51 -2.77
CA PHE A 46 2.79 2.43 -1.80
C PHE A 46 3.40 3.63 -2.51
N LEU A 47 2.53 4.46 -3.09
CA LEU A 47 2.80 5.57 -3.99
C LEU A 47 1.76 6.67 -3.72
N ASP A 48 1.95 7.85 -4.29
CA ASP A 48 0.90 8.89 -4.28
C ASP A 48 -0.34 8.41 -5.06
N ASP A 49 -1.54 8.65 -4.53
CA ASP A 49 -2.82 8.14 -5.05
C ASP A 49 -3.02 8.44 -6.55
N TYR A 50 -2.65 9.65 -7.01
CA TYR A 50 -2.81 10.06 -8.41
C TYR A 50 -2.04 9.18 -9.40
N ARG A 51 -1.02 8.46 -8.95
CA ARG A 51 -0.20 7.57 -9.79
C ARG A 51 -0.91 6.26 -10.12
N PHE A 52 -1.92 5.90 -9.35
CA PHE A 52 -2.67 4.65 -9.53
C PHE A 52 -4.20 4.81 -9.48
N GLU A 53 -4.73 6.03 -9.37
CA GLU A 53 -6.17 6.31 -9.38
C GLU A 53 -6.90 5.59 -10.51
N THR A 54 -6.22 5.39 -11.64
CA THR A 54 -6.78 4.73 -12.83
C THR A 54 -7.10 3.25 -12.62
N VAL A 55 -6.55 2.56 -11.61
CA VAL A 55 -6.92 1.16 -11.33
C VAL A 55 -8.34 1.04 -10.82
N TRP A 56 -8.85 2.10 -10.19
CA TRP A 56 -10.23 2.24 -9.77
C TRP A 56 -11.12 2.82 -10.86
N SER A 57 -10.71 3.92 -11.48
CA SER A 57 -11.56 4.65 -12.45
C SER A 57 -11.68 3.97 -13.82
N SER A 58 -10.81 3.01 -14.13
CA SER A 58 -10.82 2.27 -15.39
C SER A 58 -10.28 0.84 -15.18
N PRO A 59 -10.93 0.03 -14.31
CA PRO A 59 -10.39 -1.26 -13.87
C PRO A 59 -10.21 -2.25 -15.02
N GLU A 60 -11.16 -2.36 -15.94
CA GLU A 60 -11.08 -3.30 -17.07
C GLU A 60 -9.92 -2.92 -18.01
N ARG A 61 -9.74 -1.62 -18.29
CA ARG A 61 -8.69 -1.13 -19.20
C ARG A 61 -7.28 -1.45 -18.68
N LEU A 62 -7.11 -1.49 -17.38
CA LEU A 62 -5.79 -1.70 -16.76
C LEU A 62 -5.58 -3.13 -16.25
N PHE A 63 -6.60 -3.97 -16.38
CA PHE A 63 -6.55 -5.35 -15.88
C PHE A 63 -5.39 -6.16 -16.48
N ASP A 64 -5.11 -6.01 -17.77
CA ASP A 64 -4.02 -6.72 -18.45
C ASP A 64 -2.64 -6.46 -17.79
N ARG A 65 -2.43 -5.28 -17.20
CA ARG A 65 -1.19 -4.98 -16.48
C ARG A 65 -1.09 -5.75 -15.16
N VAL A 66 -2.20 -5.93 -14.46
CA VAL A 66 -2.27 -6.73 -13.24
C VAL A 66 -2.09 -8.20 -13.58
N LYS A 67 -2.81 -8.66 -14.61
CA LYS A 67 -2.77 -10.03 -15.13
C LYS A 67 -1.37 -10.45 -15.58
N ALA A 68 -0.63 -9.54 -16.21
CA ALA A 68 0.74 -9.81 -16.66
C ALA A 68 1.71 -10.17 -15.51
N VAL A 69 1.46 -9.66 -14.30
CA VAL A 69 2.25 -10.00 -13.10
C VAL A 69 1.66 -11.20 -12.37
N GLY A 70 0.34 -11.37 -12.38
CA GLY A 70 -0.36 -12.49 -11.77
C GLY A 70 -0.62 -12.35 -10.27
N ALA A 71 0.04 -11.41 -9.59
CA ALA A 71 -0.13 -11.13 -8.17
C ALA A 71 -0.09 -9.64 -7.87
N SER A 72 -0.91 -9.19 -6.93
CA SER A 72 -1.03 -7.78 -6.57
C SER A 72 -1.41 -7.56 -5.11
N LEU A 73 -0.83 -6.54 -4.48
CA LEU A 73 -1.40 -5.95 -3.29
C LEU A 73 -2.67 -5.17 -3.67
N THR A 74 -3.61 -4.99 -2.73
CA THR A 74 -4.70 -4.03 -2.95
C THR A 74 -4.14 -2.59 -3.00
N PRO A 75 -4.77 -1.68 -3.76
CA PRO A 75 -4.36 -0.28 -3.79
C PRO A 75 -4.32 0.34 -2.40
N ASP A 76 -3.28 1.12 -2.13
CA ASP A 76 -3.06 1.81 -0.85
C ASP A 76 -3.59 3.24 -0.91
N PHE A 77 -4.91 3.39 -1.12
CA PHE A 77 -5.54 4.72 -1.11
C PHE A 77 -5.42 5.37 0.26
N SER A 78 -4.98 6.61 0.28
CA SER A 78 -4.63 7.34 1.48
C SER A 78 -5.80 7.54 2.45
N ILE A 79 -5.53 7.35 3.74
CA ILE A 79 -6.45 7.63 4.85
C ILE A 79 -5.76 8.62 5.79
N TRP A 80 -5.88 9.92 5.51
CA TRP A 80 -5.22 10.96 6.31
C TRP A 80 -6.05 11.37 7.52
N VAL A 81 -5.37 11.88 8.55
CA VAL A 81 -5.98 12.26 9.83
C VAL A 81 -7.05 13.34 9.68
N ASP A 82 -6.83 14.28 8.78
CA ASP A 82 -7.73 15.42 8.50
C ASP A 82 -8.75 15.14 7.38
N MET A 83 -8.72 13.93 6.80
CA MET A 83 -9.67 13.54 5.76
C MET A 83 -11.07 13.31 6.35
N PRO A 84 -12.16 13.78 5.71
CA PRO A 84 -13.51 13.45 6.12
C PRO A 84 -13.73 11.94 6.19
N ARG A 85 -14.38 11.45 7.27
CA ARG A 85 -14.62 10.02 7.49
C ARG A 85 -15.24 9.30 6.28
N ALA A 86 -16.21 9.94 5.62
CA ALA A 86 -16.83 9.37 4.43
C ALA A 86 -15.83 9.11 3.31
N ALA A 87 -14.82 9.98 3.13
CA ALA A 87 -13.75 9.79 2.15
C ALA A 87 -12.77 8.71 2.58
N GLN A 88 -12.48 8.58 3.87
CA GLN A 88 -11.66 7.50 4.42
C GLN A 88 -12.32 6.13 4.18
N VAL A 89 -13.62 5.98 4.52
CA VAL A 89 -14.39 4.76 4.25
C VAL A 89 -14.43 4.44 2.75
N TRP A 90 -14.64 5.45 1.91
CA TRP A 90 -14.61 5.31 0.46
C TRP A 90 -13.26 4.79 -0.05
N ASN A 91 -12.15 5.26 0.50
CA ASN A 91 -10.81 4.81 0.12
C ASN A 91 -10.57 3.34 0.48
N VAL A 92 -11.04 2.89 1.65
CA VAL A 92 -11.00 1.47 2.03
C VAL A 92 -11.90 0.64 1.11
N TYR A 93 -13.13 1.09 0.83
CA TYR A 93 -14.05 0.42 -0.07
C TYR A 93 -13.42 0.18 -1.44
N ARG A 94 -12.93 1.24 -2.10
CA ARG A 94 -12.35 1.11 -3.45
C ARG A 94 -11.08 0.27 -3.48
N ALA A 95 -10.27 0.28 -2.41
CA ALA A 95 -9.11 -0.58 -2.28
C ALA A 95 -9.52 -2.07 -2.27
N ARG A 96 -10.50 -2.43 -1.43
CA ARG A 96 -11.01 -3.81 -1.34
C ARG A 96 -11.77 -4.22 -2.60
N TRP A 97 -12.53 -3.30 -3.21
CA TRP A 97 -13.22 -3.56 -4.45
C TRP A 97 -12.26 -3.93 -5.59
N CYS A 98 -11.16 -3.20 -5.75
CA CYS A 98 -10.13 -3.55 -6.73
C CYS A 98 -9.56 -4.95 -6.47
N GLY A 99 -9.27 -5.27 -5.21
CA GLY A 99 -8.79 -6.60 -4.83
C GLY A 99 -9.80 -7.70 -5.15
N ALA A 100 -11.06 -7.53 -4.79
CA ALA A 100 -12.12 -8.51 -5.06
C ALA A 100 -12.35 -8.68 -6.57
N PHE A 101 -12.29 -7.58 -7.33
CA PHE A 101 -12.36 -7.64 -8.79
C PHE A 101 -11.20 -8.46 -9.37
N TRP A 102 -9.98 -8.25 -8.93
CA TRP A 102 -8.83 -9.02 -9.39
C TRP A 102 -8.90 -10.50 -8.96
N GLN A 103 -9.32 -10.78 -7.74
CA GLN A 103 -9.54 -12.18 -7.28
C GLN A 103 -10.60 -12.88 -8.12
N SER A 104 -11.69 -12.21 -8.50
CA SER A 104 -12.71 -12.78 -9.37
C SER A 104 -12.21 -13.13 -10.77
N GLN A 105 -11.07 -12.56 -11.16
CA GLN A 105 -10.38 -12.83 -12.42
C GLN A 105 -9.18 -13.78 -12.28
N GLY A 106 -9.01 -14.42 -11.10
CA GLY A 106 -7.97 -15.41 -10.84
C GLY A 106 -6.59 -14.83 -10.52
N ILE A 107 -6.51 -13.57 -10.07
CA ILE A 107 -5.27 -12.94 -9.62
C ILE A 107 -5.04 -13.25 -8.13
N GLU A 108 -3.82 -13.55 -7.75
CA GLU A 108 -3.41 -13.61 -6.35
C GLU A 108 -3.42 -12.21 -5.74
N VAL A 109 -4.24 -11.99 -4.71
CA VAL A 109 -4.40 -10.68 -4.08
C VAL A 109 -4.06 -10.73 -2.60
N LEU A 110 -3.16 -9.84 -2.23
CA LEU A 110 -2.72 -9.62 -0.86
C LEU A 110 -3.36 -8.31 -0.34
N PRO A 111 -4.15 -8.33 0.73
CA PRO A 111 -4.73 -7.12 1.26
C PRO A 111 -3.65 -6.20 1.83
N THR A 112 -3.73 -4.91 1.52
CA THR A 112 -2.96 -3.86 2.18
C THR A 112 -3.77 -3.32 3.35
N ALA A 113 -3.22 -3.32 4.56
CA ALA A 113 -3.81 -2.63 5.70
C ALA A 113 -3.24 -1.21 5.79
N CYS A 114 -4.14 -0.24 5.81
CA CYS A 114 -3.85 1.18 6.00
C CYS A 114 -4.80 1.74 7.05
N TRP A 115 -4.32 2.61 7.90
CA TRP A 115 -5.10 3.24 8.98
C TRP A 115 -4.58 4.65 9.26
N SER A 116 -5.37 5.42 10.01
CA SER A 116 -5.03 6.76 10.48
C SER A 116 -5.09 6.82 12.01
N THR A 117 -6.08 7.48 12.57
CA THR A 117 -6.34 7.49 14.02
C THR A 117 -7.13 6.26 14.45
N PRO A 118 -7.21 5.94 15.76
CA PRO A 118 -8.02 4.83 16.27
C PRO A 118 -9.49 4.84 15.81
N ASP A 119 -10.04 6.01 15.51
CA ASP A 119 -11.41 6.13 14.97
C ASP A 119 -11.58 5.45 13.60
N THR A 120 -10.50 5.19 12.87
CA THR A 120 -10.55 4.48 11.59
C THR A 120 -10.61 2.96 11.77
N PHE A 121 -10.31 2.44 12.95
CA PHE A 121 -10.28 1.00 13.20
C PHE A 121 -11.64 0.32 13.02
N ASP A 122 -12.74 1.09 13.09
CA ASP A 122 -14.09 0.57 12.86
C ASP A 122 -14.30 -0.01 11.45
N PHE A 123 -13.48 0.43 10.47
CA PHE A 123 -13.68 0.06 9.06
C PHE A 123 -12.38 -0.26 8.30
N CYS A 124 -11.21 0.24 8.73
CA CYS A 124 -9.99 0.17 7.91
C CYS A 124 -9.48 -1.27 7.72
N PHE A 125 -9.85 -2.18 8.61
CA PHE A 125 -9.52 -3.61 8.51
C PHE A 125 -10.64 -4.46 7.90
N ASP A 126 -11.78 -3.85 7.54
CA ASP A 126 -12.86 -4.56 6.88
C ASP A 126 -12.40 -5.11 5.52
N GLY A 127 -12.95 -6.25 5.17
CA GLY A 127 -12.59 -6.94 3.94
C GLY A 127 -11.22 -7.65 3.96
N ILE A 128 -10.40 -7.48 5.01
CA ILE A 128 -9.19 -8.28 5.22
C ILE A 128 -9.60 -9.63 5.81
N PRO A 129 -9.19 -10.77 5.21
CA PRO A 129 -9.46 -12.08 5.78
C PRO A 129 -8.67 -12.31 7.08
N ASP A 130 -9.21 -13.13 7.96
CA ASP A 130 -8.55 -13.52 9.19
C ASP A 130 -7.47 -14.59 8.92
N GLY A 131 -6.36 -14.55 9.65
CA GLY A 131 -5.31 -15.58 9.61
C GLY A 131 -4.47 -15.63 8.33
N GLY A 132 -4.67 -14.70 7.38
CA GLY A 132 -3.96 -14.68 6.11
C GLY A 132 -2.68 -13.83 6.12
N THR A 133 -2.14 -13.61 4.92
CA THR A 133 -1.03 -12.67 4.68
C THR A 133 -1.57 -11.26 4.49
N VAL A 134 -1.00 -10.27 5.17
CA VAL A 134 -1.39 -8.86 5.07
C VAL A 134 -0.18 -7.99 4.77
N ALA A 135 -0.32 -7.05 3.86
CA ALA A 135 0.73 -6.08 3.54
C ALA A 135 0.51 -4.76 4.28
N ILE A 136 1.61 -4.16 4.70
CA ILE A 136 1.65 -2.84 5.36
C ILE A 136 2.82 -2.03 4.82
N SER A 137 2.78 -0.71 4.99
CA SER A 137 3.91 0.16 4.69
C SER A 137 4.42 0.87 5.94
N SER A 138 5.73 0.88 6.13
CA SER A 138 6.41 1.66 7.16
C SER A 138 6.93 3.01 6.64
N MET A 139 6.56 3.40 5.43
CA MET A 139 6.96 4.68 4.85
C MET A 139 6.29 5.85 5.59
N GLY A 140 7.04 6.93 5.79
CA GLY A 140 6.51 8.14 6.42
C GLY A 140 6.49 8.14 7.96
N ILE A 141 6.59 7.00 8.62
CA ILE A 141 6.41 6.85 10.09
C ILE A 141 7.56 7.47 10.91
N ARG A 142 8.66 7.84 10.26
CA ARG A 142 9.85 8.36 10.96
C ARG A 142 9.74 9.80 11.44
N SER A 143 8.73 10.54 11.02
CA SER A 143 8.68 12.00 11.14
C SER A 143 8.40 12.50 12.55
N SER A 144 7.56 11.78 13.32
CA SER A 144 7.24 12.20 14.69
C SER A 144 6.96 11.00 15.62
N LYS A 145 7.05 11.25 16.94
CA LYS A 145 6.64 10.27 17.95
C LYS A 145 5.14 9.97 17.89
N ALA A 146 4.34 10.95 17.45
CA ALA A 146 2.90 10.79 17.28
C ALA A 146 2.61 9.80 16.16
N ASP A 147 3.25 9.95 14.98
CA ASP A 147 3.09 9.01 13.86
C ASP A 147 3.52 7.59 14.24
N GLN A 148 4.61 7.47 14.99
CA GLN A 148 5.08 6.17 15.50
C GLN A 148 4.04 5.54 16.45
N ALA A 149 3.43 6.33 17.32
CA ALA A 149 2.40 5.84 18.25
C ALA A 149 1.13 5.39 17.49
N LEU A 150 0.67 6.17 16.51
CA LEU A 150 -0.47 5.80 15.67
C LEU A 150 -0.18 4.53 14.85
N PHE A 151 1.02 4.41 14.30
CA PHE A 151 1.42 3.21 13.57
C PHE A 151 1.40 1.97 14.46
N ARG A 152 1.99 2.06 15.65
CA ARG A 152 2.01 0.97 16.62
C ARG A 152 0.61 0.55 17.06
N ALA A 153 -0.25 1.54 17.35
CA ALA A 153 -1.64 1.26 17.72
C ALA A 153 -2.39 0.49 16.61
N GLY A 154 -2.19 0.88 15.36
CA GLY A 154 -2.81 0.19 14.22
C GLY A 154 -2.24 -1.21 13.99
N ILE A 155 -0.93 -1.42 14.14
CA ILE A 155 -0.31 -2.77 14.08
C ILE A 155 -0.93 -3.67 15.14
N GLN A 156 -1.00 -3.21 16.39
CA GLN A 156 -1.58 -3.99 17.48
C GLN A 156 -3.04 -4.34 17.21
N GLU A 157 -3.81 -3.38 16.70
CA GLU A 157 -5.23 -3.60 16.41
C GLU A 157 -5.42 -4.52 15.20
N LEU A 158 -4.58 -4.42 14.15
CA LEU A 158 -4.56 -5.34 13.03
C LEU A 158 -4.33 -6.78 13.51
N ILE A 159 -3.34 -6.98 14.37
CA ILE A 159 -3.02 -8.30 14.94
C ILE A 159 -4.20 -8.82 15.77
N ASN A 160 -4.76 -7.98 16.64
CA ASN A 160 -5.87 -8.37 17.51
C ASN A 160 -7.11 -8.81 16.72
N ARG A 161 -7.45 -8.08 15.66
CA ARG A 161 -8.67 -8.31 14.87
C ARG A 161 -8.51 -9.38 13.81
N LYS A 162 -7.35 -9.42 13.12
CA LYS A 162 -7.16 -10.22 11.92
C LYS A 162 -6.24 -11.42 12.12
N GLN A 163 -5.46 -11.43 13.18
CA GLN A 163 -4.55 -12.53 13.53
C GLN A 163 -3.74 -13.01 12.31
N PRO A 164 -3.10 -12.09 11.55
CA PRO A 164 -2.37 -12.46 10.35
C PRO A 164 -1.25 -13.45 10.69
N GLN A 165 -1.04 -14.45 9.84
CA GLN A 165 0.08 -15.37 9.98
C GLN A 165 1.38 -14.74 9.48
N LEU A 166 1.29 -13.85 8.49
CA LEU A 166 2.44 -13.17 7.89
C LEU A 166 2.13 -11.70 7.60
N LEU A 167 3.03 -10.83 8.02
CA LEU A 167 3.04 -9.42 7.63
C LEU A 167 4.10 -9.17 6.56
N LEU A 168 3.70 -8.63 5.41
CA LEU A 168 4.59 -8.14 4.39
C LEU A 168 4.83 -6.64 4.62
N ALA A 169 5.99 -6.27 5.11
CA ALA A 169 6.32 -4.89 5.41
C ALA A 169 7.09 -4.23 4.25
N TYR A 170 6.51 -3.24 3.59
CA TYR A 170 7.24 -2.38 2.65
C TYR A 170 8.03 -1.32 3.41
N GLY A 171 9.32 -1.53 3.51
CA GLY A 171 10.23 -0.85 4.41
C GLY A 171 10.50 -1.67 5.66
N ARG A 172 11.36 -1.13 6.54
CA ARG A 172 11.72 -1.79 7.79
C ARG A 172 10.68 -1.54 8.86
N LEU A 173 10.24 -2.60 9.52
CA LEU A 173 9.32 -2.52 10.65
C LEU A 173 10.09 -2.13 11.92
N ARG A 174 10.23 -0.83 12.12
CA ARG A 174 10.87 -0.25 13.30
C ARG A 174 9.82 0.17 14.34
N TYR A 175 10.26 0.40 15.55
CA TYR A 175 9.41 0.89 16.66
C TYR A 175 8.32 -0.09 17.14
N CYS A 176 8.44 -1.38 16.79
CA CYS A 176 7.49 -2.42 17.18
C CYS A 176 8.14 -3.55 18.00
N ASP A 177 9.33 -3.33 18.57
CA ASP A 177 10.14 -4.36 19.23
C ASP A 177 9.45 -4.97 20.46
N ASP A 178 8.47 -4.28 21.05
CA ASP A 178 7.68 -4.71 22.21
C ASP A 178 6.27 -5.22 21.84
N ILE A 179 5.96 -5.32 20.54
CA ILE A 179 4.71 -5.92 20.04
C ILE A 179 5.00 -7.37 19.67
N ASP A 180 4.13 -8.28 20.11
CA ASP A 180 4.18 -9.68 19.67
C ASP A 180 3.72 -9.79 18.23
N LEU A 181 4.69 -9.69 17.30
CA LEU A 181 4.46 -9.68 15.87
C LEU A 181 4.35 -11.11 15.36
N PRO A 182 3.48 -11.40 14.38
CA PRO A 182 3.53 -12.64 13.61
C PRO A 182 4.84 -12.72 12.78
N GLU A 183 4.97 -13.72 11.93
CA GLU A 183 6.05 -13.71 10.95
C GLU A 183 6.04 -12.42 10.14
N VAL A 184 7.23 -11.79 9.97
CA VAL A 184 7.39 -10.55 9.22
C VAL A 184 8.36 -10.75 8.08
N ARG A 185 7.95 -10.36 6.86
CA ARG A 185 8.84 -10.30 5.71
C ARG A 185 8.99 -8.85 5.25
N GLU A 186 10.19 -8.31 5.38
CA GLU A 186 10.51 -6.95 4.96
C GLU A 186 10.93 -6.88 3.50
N TYR A 187 10.39 -5.89 2.79
CA TYR A 187 10.77 -5.57 1.42
C TYR A 187 11.41 -4.19 1.38
N PRO A 188 12.58 -4.04 0.74
CA PRO A 188 13.25 -2.75 0.67
C PRO A 188 12.40 -1.74 -0.12
N THR A 189 12.27 -0.52 0.40
CA THR A 189 11.63 0.57 -0.32
C THR A 189 12.45 0.98 -1.55
N PHE A 190 11.86 1.75 -2.45
CA PHE A 190 12.59 2.37 -3.55
C PHE A 190 13.82 3.14 -3.06
N TRP A 191 13.68 3.90 -1.99
CA TRP A 191 14.76 4.70 -1.41
C TRP A 191 15.86 3.84 -0.76
N ASP A 192 15.51 2.69 -0.16
CA ASP A 192 16.49 1.75 0.40
C ASP A 192 17.34 1.15 -0.73
N ARG A 193 16.69 0.73 -1.83
CA ARG A 193 17.39 0.21 -3.01
C ARG A 193 18.31 1.25 -3.64
N ARG A 194 17.83 2.48 -3.81
CA ARG A 194 18.62 3.57 -4.37
C ARG A 194 19.84 3.91 -3.50
N ARG A 195 19.67 3.98 -2.19
CA ARG A 195 20.78 4.20 -1.26
C ARG A 195 21.82 3.10 -1.35
N LYS A 196 21.41 1.85 -1.43
CA LYS A 196 22.33 0.72 -1.60
C LYS A 196 23.10 0.82 -2.91
N GLN A 197 22.44 1.10 -4.03
CA GLN A 197 23.10 1.28 -5.33
C GLN A 197 24.14 2.41 -5.31
N VAL A 198 23.83 3.52 -4.66
CA VAL A 198 24.77 4.63 -4.48
C VAL A 198 25.95 4.20 -3.62
N SER A 199 25.71 3.52 -2.49
CA SER A 199 26.79 3.00 -1.63
C SER A 199 27.71 2.04 -2.39
N ASP A 200 27.13 1.03 -3.06
CA ASP A 200 27.88 0.06 -3.84
C ASP A 200 28.70 0.74 -4.96
N SER A 201 28.15 1.78 -5.62
CA SER A 201 28.87 2.54 -6.66
C SER A 201 30.04 3.38 -6.11
N TRP A 202 29.96 3.82 -4.86
CA TRP A 202 31.08 4.52 -4.19
C TRP A 202 32.18 3.55 -3.77
N GLU A 203 31.79 2.35 -3.31
CA GLU A 203 32.74 1.30 -2.91
C GLU A 203 33.48 0.70 -4.13
N ASP A 204 32.80 0.53 -5.28
CA ASP A 204 33.39 0.00 -6.52
C ASP A 204 34.19 1.05 -7.33
N GLY A 205 34.27 2.32 -6.87
CA GLY A 205 35.01 3.37 -7.56
C GLY A 205 34.45 3.74 -8.95
N ALA A 206 33.28 3.27 -9.30
CA ALA A 206 32.64 3.48 -10.59
C ALA A 206 31.74 4.73 -10.59
N ALA A 207 32.35 5.91 -10.78
CA ALA A 207 31.63 7.13 -11.08
C ALA A 207 31.01 7.06 -12.48
N LYS A 208 29.88 6.35 -12.67
CA LYS A 208 28.93 6.47 -13.79
C LYS A 208 27.73 5.54 -13.61
N ALA A 209 26.80 5.88 -12.73
CA ALA A 209 25.45 5.34 -12.83
C ALA A 209 24.58 6.37 -13.57
N VAL A 210 23.97 5.99 -14.68
CA VAL A 210 22.92 6.76 -15.36
C VAL A 210 21.78 6.94 -14.36
N PRO A 211 21.31 8.18 -14.08
CA PRO A 211 20.24 8.37 -13.12
C PRO A 211 18.95 7.72 -13.66
N ASP A 212 18.48 6.70 -12.95
CA ASP A 212 17.11 6.24 -13.09
C ASP A 212 16.22 7.41 -12.65
N GLN A 213 15.37 7.90 -13.55
CA GLN A 213 14.42 8.96 -13.26
C GLN A 213 13.32 8.37 -12.37
N GLY A 214 13.64 8.19 -11.08
CA GLY A 214 12.65 7.89 -10.06
C GLY A 214 11.62 9.01 -9.95
N PRO A 215 10.45 8.76 -9.37
CA PRO A 215 9.43 9.78 -9.21
C PRO A 215 10.01 10.98 -8.44
N GLU A 216 9.86 12.17 -9.02
CA GLU A 216 10.18 13.40 -8.29
C GLU A 216 9.40 13.43 -6.97
N PRO A 217 10.03 13.87 -5.87
CA PRO A 217 9.30 14.11 -4.63
C PRO A 217 8.21 15.13 -4.95
N ALA A 218 6.98 14.83 -4.54
CA ALA A 218 5.90 15.79 -4.64
C ALA A 218 6.33 17.05 -3.86
N THR A 219 6.61 18.11 -4.59
CA THR A 219 6.73 19.44 -4.01
C THR A 219 5.35 19.73 -3.42
N SER A 220 5.27 19.86 -2.10
CA SER A 220 4.15 20.41 -1.39
C SER A 220 3.92 21.82 -1.96
N ALA A 221 3.09 21.93 -2.99
CA ALA A 221 2.55 23.21 -3.40
C ALA A 221 1.60 23.62 -2.27
N ALA A 222 2.08 24.51 -1.42
CA ALA A 222 1.21 25.28 -0.56
C ALA A 222 0.14 25.91 -1.49
N GLN A 223 -1.09 25.43 -1.39
CA GLN A 223 -2.21 26.07 -2.04
C GLN A 223 -2.38 27.42 -1.36
N GLU A 224 -2.08 28.49 -2.08
CA GLU A 224 -2.49 29.83 -1.67
C GLU A 224 -4.03 29.84 -1.52
N PRO A 225 -4.57 30.50 -0.48
CA PRO A 225 -6.00 30.57 -0.28
C PRO A 225 -6.62 31.32 -1.48
N VAL A 226 -7.57 30.70 -2.14
CA VAL A 226 -8.42 31.35 -3.15
C VAL A 226 -9.31 32.31 -2.38
N GLU A 227 -9.04 33.61 -2.45
CA GLU A 227 -9.98 34.65 -2.07
C GLU A 227 -11.21 34.55 -2.97
N LEU A 228 -12.33 34.14 -2.39
CA LEU A 228 -13.66 34.26 -3.03
C LEU A 228 -14.09 35.70 -2.89
N ASP A 229 -13.95 36.46 -3.97
CA ASP A 229 -14.65 37.75 -4.12
C ASP A 229 -16.16 37.48 -4.12
N LEU A 230 -16.80 37.82 -3.00
CA LEU A 230 -18.25 37.93 -2.88
C LEU A 230 -18.65 39.39 -3.15
N GLU A 231 -18.80 39.75 -4.40
CA GLU A 231 -19.56 40.98 -4.76
C GLU A 231 -20.57 40.67 -5.88
N ALA A 232 -21.84 41.05 -5.53
CA ALA A 232 -23.07 41.20 -6.28
C ALA A 232 -24.07 40.04 -6.27
#